data_94e5f192fb4e1d1cb941473fb66559d5
#
_entry.id   94e5f192fb4e1d1cb941473fb66559d5
#
_cell.length_a   1.000
_cell.length_b   1.000
_cell.length_c   1.000
_cell.angle_alpha   90.00
_cell.angle_beta   90.00
_cell.angle_gamma   90.00
#
_symmetry.space_group_name_H-M   'P 1'
#
loop_
_entity.id
_entity.type
_entity.pdbx_description
1 polymer ?
#
loop_
_entity_poly.entity_id
_entity_poly.type
_entity_poly.pdbx_seq_one_letter_code
_entity_poly.pdbx_strand_id
1 'polypeptide(L)'
;MSYIDYIPSKDGTKLYAKITRAERLFDFELPDDETIDEQINVIIVHGLAEHLDRYDKITDFLGSNSINVIRYDQRGHGRSEGKQTYYDHKDQIIEDLDAVVQYVKDNFGNKIYLIGHSMGGYNVAFYGTRYPGRVNGIITSGGVTRDNNRFFEEAYGDRQTPPDSYVPNVLSEGICSDLNVVRDYIHDALVPNEISMGLAYAVVDGVIELKENPDAFVDDVLILHGQADPIVNPKDSLQFYDEIASQHKAIRIYSDLQHEIFNESSYNELIFQDIVQWIYFTDERQGGTTF
;
A
#
# COMPACT_ATOMS: atom_id res chain seq x y z
N MET A 1 -2.01 -4.88 -21.04
CA MET A 1 -1.70 -3.53 -21.62
C MET A 1 -1.56 -2.53 -20.49
N SER A 2 -0.50 -1.70 -20.50
CA SER A 2 -0.27 -0.70 -19.44
C SER A 2 -0.32 0.72 -20.03
N TYR A 3 -0.88 1.68 -19.27
CA TYR A 3 -0.95 3.10 -19.64
C TYR A 3 -0.86 3.98 -18.40
N ILE A 4 -0.63 5.27 -18.62
CA ILE A 4 -0.47 6.31 -17.60
C ILE A 4 -1.71 7.18 -17.56
N ASP A 5 -2.11 7.59 -16.35
CA ASP A 5 -3.14 8.59 -16.13
C ASP A 5 -2.75 9.50 -14.95
N TYR A 6 -3.45 10.62 -14.81
CA TYR A 6 -3.31 11.56 -13.70
C TYR A 6 -4.65 11.68 -12.97
N ILE A 7 -4.70 11.15 -11.76
CA ILE A 7 -5.92 11.10 -10.95
C ILE A 7 -5.96 12.35 -10.07
N PRO A 8 -6.95 13.23 -10.21
CA PRO A 8 -7.08 14.40 -9.35
C PRO A 8 -7.54 14.00 -7.95
N SER A 9 -6.78 14.39 -6.92
CA SER A 9 -7.22 14.33 -5.53
C SER A 9 -8.29 15.36 -5.24
N LYS A 10 -8.88 15.31 -4.06
CA LYS A 10 -9.96 16.21 -3.61
C LYS A 10 -9.60 17.69 -3.70
N ASP A 11 -8.36 18.07 -3.47
CA ASP A 11 -7.84 19.44 -3.57
C ASP A 11 -7.33 19.83 -4.97
N GLY A 12 -7.44 18.90 -5.95
CA GLY A 12 -6.99 19.08 -7.32
C GLY A 12 -5.54 18.67 -7.58
N THR A 13 -4.78 18.24 -6.57
CA THR A 13 -3.43 17.67 -6.76
C THR A 13 -3.50 16.46 -7.66
N LYS A 14 -2.67 16.41 -8.71
CA LYS A 14 -2.66 15.32 -9.66
C LYS A 14 -1.71 14.20 -9.22
N LEU A 15 -2.27 13.02 -9.01
CA LEU A 15 -1.53 11.82 -8.68
C LEU A 15 -1.19 11.06 -9.97
N TYR A 16 0.11 10.86 -10.22
CA TYR A 16 0.58 10.07 -11.34
C TYR A 16 0.26 8.59 -11.10
N ALA A 17 -0.48 7.97 -12.00
CA ALA A 17 -0.89 6.59 -11.89
C ALA A 17 -0.48 5.77 -13.12
N LYS A 18 -0.11 4.51 -12.91
CA LYS A 18 0.17 3.53 -13.94
C LYS A 18 -0.82 2.38 -13.80
N ILE A 19 -1.64 2.21 -14.82
CA ILE A 19 -2.71 1.22 -14.87
C ILE A 19 -2.23 0.05 -15.74
N THR A 20 -2.21 -1.14 -15.18
CA THR A 20 -1.90 -2.39 -15.88
C THR A 20 -3.16 -3.25 -15.91
N ARG A 21 -3.76 -3.40 -17.10
CA ARG A 21 -4.89 -4.31 -17.27
C ARG A 21 -4.38 -5.74 -17.33
N ALA A 22 -5.11 -6.62 -16.71
CA ALA A 22 -4.86 -8.05 -16.70
C ALA A 22 -4.77 -8.61 -18.13
N GLU A 23 -3.96 -9.64 -18.31
CA GLU A 23 -3.98 -10.45 -19.52
C GLU A 23 -5.23 -11.34 -19.46
N ARG A 24 -6.09 -11.22 -20.46
CA ARG A 24 -7.21 -12.16 -20.59
C ARG A 24 -6.64 -13.50 -21.03
N LEU A 25 -6.82 -14.53 -20.22
CA LEU A 25 -6.35 -15.91 -20.52
C LEU A 25 -7.05 -16.54 -21.73
N PHE A 26 -8.20 -15.98 -22.15
CA PHE A 26 -8.91 -16.44 -23.34
C PHE A 26 -9.53 -15.24 -24.09
N ASP A 27 -9.20 -15.11 -25.38
CA ASP A 27 -9.91 -14.28 -26.37
C ASP A 27 -11.28 -14.91 -26.75
N PHE A 28 -12.07 -15.31 -25.78
CA PHE A 28 -13.49 -15.50 -26.05
C PHE A 28 -14.12 -14.11 -26.07
N GLU A 29 -14.72 -13.75 -27.20
CA GLU A 29 -15.67 -12.67 -27.24
C GLU A 29 -16.74 -13.01 -26.19
N LEU A 30 -16.60 -12.44 -24.99
CA LEU A 30 -17.67 -12.49 -24.00
C LEU A 30 -18.86 -11.77 -24.61
N PRO A 31 -20.09 -12.25 -24.39
CA PRO A 31 -21.28 -11.51 -24.78
C PRO A 31 -21.15 -10.06 -24.30
N ASP A 32 -21.63 -9.10 -25.09
CA ASP A 32 -21.59 -7.64 -24.81
C ASP A 32 -22.18 -7.23 -23.44
N ASP A 33 -22.58 -8.17 -22.61
CA ASP A 33 -23.28 -8.02 -21.33
C ASP A 33 -22.46 -8.48 -20.11
N GLU A 34 -21.17 -8.85 -20.26
CA GLU A 34 -20.30 -9.02 -19.09
C GLU A 34 -19.87 -7.66 -18.58
N THR A 35 -20.49 -7.30 -17.47
CA THR A 35 -20.32 -6.03 -16.78
C THR A 35 -18.88 -5.86 -16.30
N ILE A 36 -18.34 -4.66 -16.44
CA ILE A 36 -17.06 -4.18 -15.88
C ILE A 36 -16.93 -4.54 -14.39
N ASP A 37 -18.02 -4.83 -13.69
CA ASP A 37 -18.12 -5.11 -12.26
C ASP A 37 -17.51 -6.45 -11.80
N GLU A 38 -17.19 -7.38 -12.70
CA GLU A 38 -16.72 -8.71 -12.29
C GLU A 38 -15.19 -8.81 -12.14
N GLN A 39 -14.43 -7.88 -12.70
CA GLN A 39 -12.99 -7.94 -12.71
C GLN A 39 -12.36 -7.45 -11.40
N ILE A 40 -11.45 -8.24 -10.85
CA ILE A 40 -10.71 -7.86 -9.64
C ILE A 40 -9.69 -6.77 -9.97
N ASN A 41 -9.69 -5.73 -9.15
CA ASN A 41 -8.79 -4.59 -9.25
C ASN A 41 -7.97 -4.45 -7.98
N VAL A 42 -6.65 -4.37 -8.10
CA VAL A 42 -5.73 -4.12 -6.99
C VAL A 42 -5.15 -2.73 -7.10
N ILE A 43 -5.24 -1.96 -6.03
CA ILE A 43 -4.54 -0.67 -5.88
C ILE A 43 -3.32 -0.89 -5.00
N ILE A 44 -2.12 -0.55 -5.50
CA ILE A 44 -0.88 -0.65 -4.72
C ILE A 44 -0.48 0.74 -4.22
N VAL A 45 -0.25 0.84 -2.91
CA VAL A 45 0.15 2.04 -2.18
C VAL A 45 1.57 1.84 -1.67
N HIS A 46 2.51 2.58 -2.24
CA HIS A 46 3.94 2.48 -1.93
C HIS A 46 4.30 3.04 -0.55
N GLY A 47 5.50 2.76 -0.06
CA GLY A 47 6.01 3.21 1.23
C GLY A 47 6.56 4.64 1.22
N LEU A 48 7.20 5.01 2.33
CA LEU A 48 7.84 6.31 2.49
C LEU A 48 9.07 6.41 1.59
N ALA A 49 9.22 7.55 0.92
CA ALA A 49 10.40 7.87 0.12
C ALA A 49 10.71 6.82 -0.95
N GLU A 50 9.69 6.34 -1.62
CA GLU A 50 9.78 5.46 -2.80
C GLU A 50 8.72 5.87 -3.85
N HIS A 51 8.42 5.02 -4.84
CA HIS A 51 7.49 5.30 -5.92
C HIS A 51 6.94 4.01 -6.56
N LEU A 52 5.92 4.17 -7.38
CA LEU A 52 5.14 3.08 -7.97
C LEU A 52 5.93 2.08 -8.83
N ASP A 53 7.03 2.48 -9.50
CA ASP A 53 7.77 1.58 -10.39
C ASP A 53 8.53 0.48 -9.62
N ARG A 54 8.71 0.62 -8.30
CA ARG A 54 9.34 -0.40 -7.45
C ARG A 54 8.48 -1.66 -7.26
N TYR A 55 7.24 -1.63 -7.75
CA TYR A 55 6.25 -2.71 -7.65
C TYR A 55 5.99 -3.43 -8.99
N ASP A 56 6.90 -3.32 -9.98
CA ASP A 56 6.72 -3.95 -11.29
C ASP A 56 6.60 -5.49 -11.17
N LYS A 57 7.41 -6.16 -10.35
CA LYS A 57 7.39 -7.63 -10.20
C LYS A 57 6.03 -8.16 -9.72
N ILE A 58 5.49 -7.60 -8.64
CA ILE A 58 4.17 -8.00 -8.14
C ILE A 58 3.06 -7.62 -9.13
N THR A 59 3.20 -6.49 -9.84
CA THR A 59 2.24 -6.07 -10.87
C THR A 59 2.15 -7.08 -12.00
N ASP A 60 3.30 -7.52 -12.52
CA ASP A 60 3.35 -8.53 -13.60
C ASP A 60 2.76 -9.86 -13.14
N PHE A 61 3.04 -10.27 -11.90
CA PHE A 61 2.49 -11.49 -11.33
C PHE A 61 0.96 -11.41 -11.16
N LEU A 62 0.43 -10.32 -10.61
CA LEU A 62 -1.02 -10.10 -10.47
C LEU A 62 -1.70 -10.04 -11.85
N GLY A 63 -1.10 -9.32 -12.82
CA GLY A 63 -1.60 -9.21 -14.17
C GLY A 63 -1.70 -10.56 -14.90
N SER A 64 -0.70 -11.45 -14.72
CA SER A 64 -0.73 -12.81 -15.24
C SER A 64 -1.76 -13.73 -14.54
N ASN A 65 -2.25 -13.31 -13.38
CA ASN A 65 -3.33 -13.98 -12.65
C ASN A 65 -4.69 -13.26 -12.82
N SER A 66 -4.92 -12.63 -13.96
CA SER A 66 -6.21 -12.00 -14.33
C SER A 66 -6.67 -10.87 -13.38
N ILE A 67 -5.74 -10.19 -12.71
CA ILE A 67 -6.02 -9.08 -11.79
C ILE A 67 -5.52 -7.78 -12.41
N ASN A 68 -6.39 -6.77 -12.53
CA ASN A 68 -5.97 -5.42 -12.90
C ASN A 68 -5.17 -4.78 -11.78
N VAL A 69 -4.11 -4.05 -12.12
CA VAL A 69 -3.28 -3.37 -11.11
C VAL A 69 -3.21 -1.88 -11.40
N ILE A 70 -3.59 -1.09 -10.42
CA ILE A 70 -3.48 0.35 -10.40
C ILE A 70 -2.42 0.72 -9.37
N ARG A 71 -1.37 1.38 -9.80
CA ARG A 71 -0.33 1.93 -8.92
C ARG A 71 -0.30 3.42 -9.09
N TYR A 72 -0.10 4.14 -8.02
CA TYR A 72 0.06 5.59 -8.09
C TYR A 72 1.21 6.07 -7.22
N ASP A 73 1.87 7.12 -7.65
CA ASP A 73 2.80 7.85 -6.81
C ASP A 73 2.00 8.70 -5.82
N GLN A 74 2.24 8.55 -4.53
CA GLN A 74 1.59 9.36 -3.52
C GLN A 74 1.99 10.84 -3.67
N ARG A 75 1.18 11.75 -3.16
CA ARG A 75 1.46 13.19 -3.14
C ARG A 75 2.91 13.49 -2.77
N GLY A 76 3.60 14.30 -3.57
CA GLY A 76 4.99 14.71 -3.33
C GLY A 76 6.04 13.60 -3.48
N HIS A 77 5.65 12.43 -4.04
CA HIS A 77 6.56 11.34 -4.37
C HIS A 77 6.57 11.09 -5.87
N GLY A 78 7.65 10.47 -6.34
CA GLY A 78 7.80 10.04 -7.72
C GLY A 78 7.50 11.15 -8.74
N ARG A 79 6.44 10.98 -9.53
CA ARG A 79 5.99 11.90 -10.59
C ARG A 79 4.70 12.63 -10.26
N SER A 80 4.14 12.42 -9.06
CA SER A 80 2.95 13.11 -8.59
C SER A 80 3.23 14.56 -8.23
N GLU A 81 2.21 15.41 -8.36
CA GLU A 81 2.26 16.78 -7.90
C GLU A 81 2.30 16.87 -6.37
N GLY A 82 2.54 18.06 -5.86
CA GLY A 82 2.65 18.37 -4.44
C GLY A 82 4.08 18.75 -4.04
N LYS A 83 4.21 19.29 -2.84
CA LYS A 83 5.50 19.57 -2.23
C LYS A 83 6.18 18.25 -1.86
N GLN A 84 7.48 18.11 -2.12
CA GLN A 84 8.22 16.87 -1.93
C GLN A 84 7.97 16.27 -0.52
N THR A 85 7.54 15.00 -0.49
CA THR A 85 7.26 14.25 0.75
C THR A 85 6.47 15.06 1.80
N TYR A 86 5.43 15.81 1.41
CA TYR A 86 4.76 16.73 2.32
C TYR A 86 3.24 16.49 2.37
N TYR A 87 2.72 16.42 3.58
CA TYR A 87 1.29 16.48 3.88
C TYR A 87 1.02 17.57 4.93
N ASP A 88 -0.05 18.33 4.77
CA ASP A 88 -0.50 19.30 5.75
C ASP A 88 -1.11 18.64 6.99
N HIS A 89 -1.80 17.53 6.80
CA HIS A 89 -2.44 16.75 7.84
C HIS A 89 -2.69 15.29 7.39
N LYS A 90 -2.91 14.39 8.37
CA LYS A 90 -3.10 12.96 8.14
C LYS A 90 -4.24 12.60 7.18
N ASP A 91 -5.31 13.40 7.16
CA ASP A 91 -6.49 13.09 6.33
C ASP A 91 -6.20 13.23 4.84
N GLN A 92 -5.22 14.07 4.42
CA GLN A 92 -4.82 14.16 3.01
C GLN A 92 -4.32 12.81 2.47
N ILE A 93 -3.67 12.01 3.31
CA ILE A 93 -3.16 10.69 2.94
C ILE A 93 -4.30 9.78 2.45
N ILE A 94 -5.40 9.74 3.21
CA ILE A 94 -6.56 8.91 2.87
C ILE A 94 -7.51 9.59 1.87
N GLU A 95 -7.54 10.90 1.78
CA GLU A 95 -8.27 11.63 0.74
C GLU A 95 -7.67 11.37 -0.65
N ASP A 96 -6.35 11.32 -0.76
CA ASP A 96 -5.66 10.94 -1.99
C ASP A 96 -5.97 9.48 -2.37
N LEU A 97 -5.92 8.56 -1.41
CA LEU A 97 -6.26 7.16 -1.65
C LEU A 97 -7.74 6.98 -2.03
N ASP A 98 -8.66 7.71 -1.38
CA ASP A 98 -10.09 7.66 -1.72
C ASP A 98 -10.36 8.16 -3.16
N ALA A 99 -9.63 9.17 -3.62
CA ALA A 99 -9.72 9.63 -5.00
C ALA A 99 -9.29 8.53 -5.99
N VAL A 100 -8.23 7.77 -5.67
CA VAL A 100 -7.79 6.63 -6.50
C VAL A 100 -8.81 5.49 -6.44
N VAL A 101 -9.35 5.16 -5.27
CA VAL A 101 -10.42 4.15 -5.11
C VAL A 101 -11.66 4.55 -5.91
N GLN A 102 -12.07 5.82 -5.86
CA GLN A 102 -13.21 6.29 -6.64
C GLN A 102 -12.95 6.22 -8.15
N TYR A 103 -11.75 6.63 -8.59
CA TYR A 103 -11.34 6.49 -10.00
C TYR A 103 -11.44 5.03 -10.48
N VAL A 104 -11.01 4.07 -9.65
CA VAL A 104 -11.10 2.65 -10.00
C VAL A 104 -12.55 2.19 -10.08
N LYS A 105 -13.40 2.59 -9.14
CA LYS A 105 -14.85 2.29 -9.18
C LYS A 105 -15.50 2.78 -10.45
N ASP A 106 -15.19 4.00 -10.86
CA ASP A 106 -15.83 4.64 -12.02
C ASP A 106 -15.36 4.05 -13.37
N ASN A 107 -14.16 3.45 -13.43
CA ASN A 107 -13.54 3.02 -14.69
C ASN A 107 -13.32 1.51 -14.82
N PHE A 108 -13.30 0.74 -13.70
CA PHE A 108 -12.91 -0.68 -13.68
C PHE A 108 -13.88 -1.58 -12.90
N GLY A 109 -14.79 -1.00 -12.11
CA GLY A 109 -15.76 -1.74 -11.29
C GLY A 109 -15.46 -1.74 -9.80
N ASN A 110 -16.32 -2.47 -9.06
CA ASN A 110 -16.40 -2.36 -7.61
C ASN A 110 -15.57 -3.37 -6.83
N LYS A 111 -15.04 -4.42 -7.47
CA LYS A 111 -14.18 -5.41 -6.82
C LYS A 111 -12.76 -4.86 -6.63
N ILE A 112 -12.52 -4.24 -5.49
CA ILE A 112 -11.26 -3.51 -5.21
C ILE A 112 -10.58 -4.09 -3.99
N TYR A 113 -9.29 -4.38 -4.12
CA TYR A 113 -8.38 -4.76 -3.05
C TYR A 113 -7.25 -3.73 -2.94
N LEU A 114 -6.85 -3.40 -1.72
CA LEU A 114 -5.73 -2.52 -1.46
C LEU A 114 -4.51 -3.34 -1.03
N ILE A 115 -3.34 -3.03 -1.57
CA ILE A 115 -2.04 -3.52 -1.09
C ILE A 115 -1.23 -2.31 -0.68
N GLY A 116 -0.80 -2.24 0.60
CA GLY A 116 0.04 -1.18 1.09
C GLY A 116 1.32 -1.70 1.72
N HIS A 117 2.46 -1.09 1.39
CA HIS A 117 3.76 -1.42 1.98
C HIS A 117 4.25 -0.31 2.90
N SER A 118 4.79 -0.65 4.07
CA SER A 118 5.41 0.29 5.01
C SER A 118 4.45 1.44 5.39
N MET A 119 4.77 2.70 5.07
CA MET A 119 3.85 3.84 5.17
C MET A 119 2.57 3.59 4.36
N GLY A 120 2.66 2.99 3.17
CA GLY A 120 1.48 2.57 2.40
C GLY A 120 0.64 1.53 3.14
N GLY A 121 1.27 0.63 3.92
CA GLY A 121 0.59 -0.32 4.80
C GLY A 121 -0.19 0.38 5.92
N TYR A 122 0.38 1.44 6.51
CA TYR A 122 -0.35 2.33 7.40
C TYR A 122 -1.52 3.01 6.66
N ASN A 123 -1.28 3.56 5.46
CA ASN A 123 -2.30 4.30 4.71
C ASN A 123 -3.54 3.43 4.43
N VAL A 124 -3.36 2.18 3.95
CA VAL A 124 -4.50 1.28 3.67
C VAL A 124 -5.19 0.81 4.96
N ALA A 125 -4.45 0.60 6.06
CA ALA A 125 -5.04 0.28 7.36
C ALA A 125 -5.84 1.44 7.92
N PHE A 126 -5.32 2.66 7.83
CA PHE A 126 -6.01 3.88 8.25
C PHE A 126 -7.24 4.16 7.37
N TYR A 127 -7.14 3.89 6.07
CA TYR A 127 -8.26 3.98 5.14
C TYR A 127 -9.41 3.04 5.54
N GLY A 128 -9.12 1.75 5.82
CA GLY A 128 -10.14 0.79 6.28
C GLY A 128 -10.77 1.18 7.62
N THR A 129 -10.01 1.78 8.52
CA THR A 129 -10.52 2.29 9.81
C THR A 129 -11.49 3.47 9.61
N ARG A 130 -11.22 4.35 8.64
CA ARG A 130 -12.02 5.56 8.38
C ARG A 130 -13.17 5.33 7.41
N TYR A 131 -13.05 4.36 6.50
CA TYR A 131 -14.02 4.04 5.46
C TYR A 131 -14.32 2.55 5.39
N PRO A 132 -14.81 1.93 6.47
CA PRO A 132 -15.05 0.49 6.52
C PRO A 132 -16.03 0.04 5.43
N GLY A 133 -15.76 -1.09 4.80
CA GLY A 133 -16.58 -1.66 3.72
C GLY A 133 -16.49 -0.92 2.38
N ARG A 134 -15.54 -0.01 2.21
CA ARG A 134 -15.36 0.73 0.97
C ARG A 134 -14.66 -0.08 -0.12
N VAL A 135 -13.90 -1.10 0.27
CA VAL A 135 -13.17 -2.03 -0.59
C VAL A 135 -13.43 -3.48 -0.17
N ASN A 136 -13.09 -4.45 -1.02
CA ASN A 136 -13.35 -5.87 -0.76
C ASN A 136 -12.32 -6.50 0.20
N GLY A 137 -11.12 -5.94 0.29
CA GLY A 137 -10.11 -6.41 1.22
C GLY A 137 -8.86 -5.57 1.20
N ILE A 138 -8.10 -5.68 2.28
CA ILE A 138 -6.90 -4.89 2.53
C ILE A 138 -5.72 -5.82 2.81
N ILE A 139 -4.57 -5.54 2.20
CA ILE A 139 -3.33 -6.28 2.39
C ILE A 139 -2.27 -5.30 2.87
N THR A 140 -1.67 -5.56 4.02
CA THR A 140 -0.53 -4.77 4.53
C THR A 140 0.76 -5.56 4.44
N SER A 141 1.85 -4.92 4.07
CA SER A 141 3.20 -5.48 4.02
C SER A 141 4.14 -4.59 4.83
N GLY A 142 4.68 -5.08 5.95
CA GLY A 142 5.58 -4.30 6.80
C GLY A 142 4.96 -2.97 7.27
N GLY A 143 3.63 -2.94 7.47
CA GLY A 143 2.88 -1.70 7.72
C GLY A 143 3.19 -1.07 9.07
N VAL A 144 3.40 0.26 9.11
CA VAL A 144 3.63 1.05 10.33
C VAL A 144 2.29 1.26 11.05
N THR A 145 1.77 0.24 11.72
CA THR A 145 0.43 0.30 12.32
C THR A 145 0.43 0.62 13.81
N ARG A 146 1.57 0.48 14.49
CA ARG A 146 1.72 0.68 15.95
C ARG A 146 2.94 1.48 16.36
N ASP A 147 3.94 1.64 15.47
CA ASP A 147 5.23 2.32 15.73
C ASP A 147 5.95 1.76 16.98
N ASN A 148 6.03 0.40 17.09
CA ASN A 148 6.69 -0.25 18.24
C ASN A 148 8.19 0.04 18.36
N ASN A 149 8.86 0.38 17.25
CA ASN A 149 10.22 0.88 17.28
C ASN A 149 10.31 2.34 17.75
N ARG A 150 9.15 3.01 17.92
CA ARG A 150 9.03 4.42 18.27
C ARG A 150 9.82 5.35 17.34
N PHE A 151 10.03 4.89 16.11
CA PHE A 151 10.83 5.63 15.13
C PHE A 151 10.22 7.00 14.83
N PHE A 152 8.91 7.03 14.56
CA PHE A 152 8.21 8.28 14.28
C PHE A 152 7.98 9.09 15.55
N GLU A 153 7.57 8.45 16.65
CA GLU A 153 7.28 9.14 17.91
C GLU A 153 8.53 9.79 18.51
N GLU A 154 9.67 9.10 18.56
CA GLU A 154 10.92 9.63 19.14
C GLU A 154 11.60 10.67 18.24
N ALA A 155 11.59 10.44 16.92
CA ALA A 155 12.23 11.35 15.98
C ALA A 155 11.41 12.62 15.73
N TYR A 156 10.07 12.53 15.78
CA TYR A 156 9.18 13.59 15.25
C TYR A 156 8.04 13.99 16.20
N GLY A 157 7.87 13.31 17.33
CA GLY A 157 6.72 13.50 18.22
C GLY A 157 6.70 14.80 19.01
N ASP A 158 7.85 15.48 19.21
CA ASP A 158 7.97 16.71 19.99
C ASP A 158 7.40 17.96 19.31
N ARG A 159 7.21 17.92 17.99
CA ARG A 159 6.61 18.97 17.16
C ARG A 159 7.27 20.35 17.26
N GLN A 160 8.54 20.41 17.68
CA GLN A 160 9.28 21.66 17.78
C GLN A 160 9.83 22.12 16.44
N THR A 161 10.08 21.17 15.52
CA THR A 161 10.58 21.48 14.18
C THR A 161 9.44 21.90 13.26
N PRO A 162 9.55 23.02 12.50
CA PRO A 162 8.51 23.42 11.56
C PRO A 162 8.17 22.32 10.55
N PRO A 163 6.89 22.14 10.17
CA PRO A 163 6.47 21.06 9.25
C PRO A 163 7.12 21.12 7.87
N ASP A 164 7.55 22.30 7.43
CA ASP A 164 8.22 22.52 6.16
C ASP A 164 9.76 22.34 6.21
N SER A 165 10.30 21.92 7.35
CA SER A 165 11.67 21.49 7.48
C SER A 165 11.86 20.08 6.91
N TYR A 166 13.08 19.78 6.46
CA TYR A 166 13.44 18.49 5.88
C TYR A 166 14.55 17.83 6.68
N VAL A 167 14.50 16.52 6.77
CA VAL A 167 15.55 15.67 7.35
C VAL A 167 16.04 14.65 6.32
N PRO A 168 17.31 14.20 6.38
CA PRO A 168 17.84 13.22 5.43
C PRO A 168 17.03 11.92 5.44
N ASN A 169 16.81 11.35 4.25
CA ASN A 169 16.29 9.99 4.11
C ASN A 169 17.42 8.99 4.44
N VAL A 170 17.24 8.22 5.50
CA VAL A 170 18.20 7.22 5.98
C VAL A 170 17.68 5.77 5.86
N LEU A 171 16.62 5.56 5.06
CA LEU A 171 15.90 4.28 5.01
C LEU A 171 16.60 3.18 4.20
N SER A 172 17.77 3.42 3.60
CA SER A 172 18.44 2.43 2.75
C SER A 172 18.94 1.20 3.49
N GLU A 173 19.25 1.32 4.79
CA GLU A 173 19.77 0.22 5.59
C GLU A 173 18.64 -0.70 6.05
N GLY A 174 18.73 -1.98 5.67
CA GLY A 174 17.78 -3.01 6.11
C GLY A 174 16.45 -3.05 5.33
N ILE A 175 16.36 -2.35 4.20
CA ILE A 175 15.14 -2.44 3.36
C ILE A 175 14.96 -3.83 2.75
N CYS A 176 16.06 -4.50 2.35
CA CYS A 176 16.02 -5.81 1.69
C CYS A 176 17.34 -6.56 1.90
N SER A 177 17.29 -7.88 1.93
CA SER A 177 18.50 -8.73 1.95
C SER A 177 19.24 -8.78 0.60
N ASP A 178 18.52 -8.52 -0.50
CA ASP A 178 19.12 -8.40 -1.84
C ASP A 178 19.82 -7.04 -2.00
N LEU A 179 21.15 -7.05 -1.99
CA LEU A 179 21.97 -5.85 -2.12
C LEU A 179 21.79 -5.11 -3.46
N ASN A 180 21.28 -5.75 -4.49
CA ASN A 180 20.94 -5.06 -5.73
C ASN A 180 19.73 -4.15 -5.52
N VAL A 181 18.72 -4.60 -4.79
CA VAL A 181 17.55 -3.79 -4.42
C VAL A 181 17.97 -2.58 -3.61
N VAL A 182 18.86 -2.76 -2.63
CA VAL A 182 19.40 -1.66 -1.81
C VAL A 182 20.17 -0.66 -2.67
N ARG A 183 21.04 -1.15 -3.56
CA ARG A 183 21.82 -0.29 -4.47
C ARG A 183 20.91 0.49 -5.41
N ASP A 184 19.90 -0.16 -5.97
CA ASP A 184 18.95 0.46 -6.90
C ASP A 184 18.14 1.55 -6.17
N TYR A 185 17.71 1.32 -4.93
CA TYR A 185 17.07 2.34 -4.09
C TYR A 185 17.94 3.58 -3.89
N ILE A 186 19.22 3.38 -3.53
CA ILE A 186 20.16 4.49 -3.26
C ILE A 186 20.44 5.35 -4.51
N HIS A 187 20.40 4.74 -5.69
CA HIS A 187 20.72 5.43 -6.95
C HIS A 187 19.51 5.85 -7.76
N ASP A 188 18.31 5.61 -7.27
CA ASP A 188 17.08 5.98 -7.96
C ASP A 188 16.79 7.48 -7.82
N ALA A 189 16.71 8.17 -8.95
CA ALA A 189 16.45 9.60 -9.00
C ALA A 189 15.03 10.00 -8.52
N LEU A 190 14.10 9.05 -8.46
CA LEU A 190 12.73 9.25 -7.96
C LEU A 190 12.60 9.00 -6.45
N VAL A 191 13.62 8.44 -5.82
CA VAL A 191 13.72 8.30 -4.36
C VAL A 191 14.21 9.61 -3.77
N PRO A 192 13.39 10.30 -2.94
CA PRO A 192 13.79 11.56 -2.36
C PRO A 192 14.91 11.38 -1.31
N ASN A 193 15.90 12.27 -1.35
CA ASN A 193 17.03 12.27 -0.40
C ASN A 193 16.64 12.83 0.97
N GLU A 194 15.48 13.48 1.06
CA GLU A 194 15.01 14.16 2.27
C GLU A 194 13.51 13.93 2.46
N ILE A 195 13.09 13.91 3.71
CA ILE A 195 11.69 13.71 4.14
C ILE A 195 11.25 14.95 4.91
N SER A 196 10.06 15.47 4.62
CA SER A 196 9.52 16.61 5.35
C SER A 196 9.01 16.23 6.74
N MET A 197 9.11 17.16 7.68
CA MET A 197 8.49 17.01 8.99
C MET A 197 6.97 16.95 8.90
N GLY A 198 6.36 17.64 7.92
CA GLY A 198 4.91 17.63 7.68
C GLY A 198 4.39 16.23 7.42
N LEU A 199 5.08 15.45 6.56
CA LEU A 199 4.74 14.06 6.32
C LEU A 199 4.90 13.21 7.60
N ALA A 200 6.03 13.36 8.30
CA ALA A 200 6.29 12.61 9.52
C ALA A 200 5.21 12.86 10.58
N TYR A 201 4.80 14.11 10.76
CA TYR A 201 3.71 14.48 11.68
C TYR A 201 2.36 13.91 11.26
N ALA A 202 2.04 13.93 9.96
CA ALA A 202 0.81 13.34 9.44
C ALA A 202 0.76 11.82 9.70
N VAL A 203 1.87 11.12 9.50
CA VAL A 203 1.97 9.68 9.81
C VAL A 203 1.83 9.41 11.31
N VAL A 204 2.53 10.17 12.18
CA VAL A 204 2.41 10.04 13.65
C VAL A 204 0.97 10.20 14.10
N ASP A 205 0.28 11.27 13.63
CA ASP A 205 -1.12 11.53 14.00
C ASP A 205 -2.06 10.42 13.54
N GLY A 206 -1.83 9.88 12.37
CA GLY A 206 -2.65 8.81 11.85
C GLY A 206 -2.39 7.48 12.55
N VAL A 207 -1.14 7.15 12.88
CA VAL A 207 -0.79 5.95 13.66
C VAL A 207 -1.40 6.03 15.06
N ILE A 208 -1.39 7.20 15.71
CA ILE A 208 -2.06 7.41 17.01
C ILE A 208 -3.56 7.12 16.88
N GLU A 209 -4.23 7.71 15.88
CA GLU A 209 -5.68 7.48 15.68
C GLU A 209 -5.98 6.02 15.36
N LEU A 210 -5.14 5.34 14.56
CA LEU A 210 -5.28 3.92 14.24
C LEU A 210 -5.16 3.04 15.50
N LYS A 211 -4.26 3.39 16.42
CA LYS A 211 -4.08 2.69 17.71
C LYS A 211 -5.26 2.90 18.66
N GLU A 212 -5.86 4.08 18.64
CA GLU A 212 -6.97 4.46 19.52
C GLU A 212 -8.33 3.91 19.05
N ASN A 213 -8.44 3.50 17.78
CA ASN A 213 -9.70 3.05 17.17
C ASN A 213 -9.60 1.69 16.48
N PRO A 214 -9.05 0.64 17.12
CA PRO A 214 -8.85 -0.66 16.48
C PRO A 214 -10.18 -1.33 16.11
N ASP A 215 -11.23 -1.11 16.91
CA ASP A 215 -12.57 -1.68 16.66
C ASP A 215 -13.26 -1.10 15.41
N ALA A 216 -12.77 0.01 14.88
CA ALA A 216 -13.31 0.59 13.66
C ALA A 216 -12.83 -0.14 12.40
N PHE A 217 -11.73 -0.91 12.48
CA PHE A 217 -11.24 -1.71 11.36
C PHE A 217 -11.96 -3.07 11.32
N VAL A 218 -12.88 -3.23 10.38
CA VAL A 218 -13.73 -4.42 10.22
C VAL A 218 -13.58 -5.13 8.87
N ASP A 219 -12.83 -4.55 7.94
CA ASP A 219 -12.62 -5.10 6.60
C ASP A 219 -11.83 -6.41 6.65
N ASP A 220 -12.00 -7.25 5.62
CA ASP A 220 -11.17 -8.43 5.42
C ASP A 220 -9.72 -8.02 5.24
N VAL A 221 -8.80 -8.69 5.94
CA VAL A 221 -7.39 -8.28 5.93
C VAL A 221 -6.41 -9.44 5.89
N LEU A 222 -5.39 -9.30 5.04
CA LEU A 222 -4.17 -10.11 5.04
C LEU A 222 -3.00 -9.24 5.49
N ILE A 223 -2.34 -9.63 6.56
CA ILE A 223 -1.20 -8.91 7.14
C ILE A 223 0.07 -9.71 6.86
N LEU A 224 1.03 -9.10 6.18
CA LEU A 224 2.30 -9.70 5.78
C LEU A 224 3.46 -8.94 6.43
N HIS A 225 4.48 -9.65 6.94
CA HIS A 225 5.65 -9.01 7.52
C HIS A 225 6.90 -9.89 7.46
N GLY A 226 8.07 -9.29 7.26
CA GLY A 226 9.35 -9.96 7.40
C GLY A 226 9.77 -10.04 8.87
N GLN A 227 10.14 -11.23 9.36
CA GLN A 227 10.54 -11.39 10.76
C GLN A 227 11.82 -10.63 11.12
N ALA A 228 12.71 -10.46 10.15
CA ALA A 228 13.99 -9.78 10.32
C ALA A 228 13.92 -8.28 9.92
N ASP A 229 12.74 -7.70 9.82
CA ASP A 229 12.52 -6.29 9.49
C ASP A 229 13.11 -5.37 10.57
N PRO A 230 14.19 -4.60 10.27
CA PRO A 230 14.80 -3.71 11.25
C PRO A 230 14.15 -2.32 11.26
N ILE A 231 13.32 -1.98 10.27
CA ILE A 231 12.70 -0.66 10.08
C ILE A 231 11.37 -0.61 10.83
N VAL A 232 10.46 -1.52 10.49
CA VAL A 232 9.16 -1.65 11.15
C VAL A 232 9.14 -2.93 11.98
N ASN A 233 8.89 -2.80 13.27
CA ASN A 233 8.88 -3.98 14.15
C ASN A 233 7.76 -4.94 13.76
N PRO A 234 8.02 -6.25 13.58
CA PRO A 234 6.97 -7.24 13.31
C PRO A 234 5.85 -7.28 14.36
N LYS A 235 6.11 -6.75 15.58
CA LYS A 235 5.07 -6.56 16.60
C LYS A 235 3.96 -5.61 16.15
N ASP A 236 4.24 -4.68 15.25
CA ASP A 236 3.22 -3.79 14.69
C ASP A 236 2.10 -4.60 14.03
N SER A 237 2.48 -5.54 13.17
CA SER A 237 1.55 -6.44 12.48
C SER A 237 0.85 -7.40 13.45
N LEU A 238 1.57 -7.95 14.44
CA LEU A 238 0.99 -8.87 15.42
C LEU A 238 -0.05 -8.18 16.30
N GLN A 239 0.23 -6.97 16.79
CA GLN A 239 -0.70 -6.19 17.59
C GLN A 239 -1.89 -5.70 16.76
N PHE A 240 -1.65 -5.21 15.54
CA PHE A 240 -2.73 -4.84 14.63
C PHE A 240 -3.67 -6.01 14.39
N TYR A 241 -3.14 -7.20 14.09
CA TYR A 241 -3.94 -8.42 13.95
C TYR A 241 -4.76 -8.75 15.20
N ASP A 242 -4.17 -8.63 16.38
CA ASP A 242 -4.83 -9.00 17.64
C ASP A 242 -5.97 -8.03 17.99
N GLU A 243 -5.73 -6.74 17.82
CA GLU A 243 -6.60 -5.67 18.31
C GLU A 243 -7.78 -5.32 17.38
N ILE A 244 -7.67 -5.52 16.05
CA ILE A 244 -8.73 -5.13 15.11
C ILE A 244 -9.98 -6.02 15.18
N ALA A 245 -11.15 -5.43 14.90
CA ALA A 245 -12.44 -6.12 14.97
C ALA A 245 -12.79 -6.92 13.70
N SER A 246 -11.92 -6.97 12.69
CA SER A 246 -12.13 -7.77 11.49
C SER A 246 -12.42 -9.23 11.84
N GLN A 247 -13.50 -9.80 11.26
CA GLN A 247 -13.88 -11.20 11.45
C GLN A 247 -13.11 -12.15 10.52
N HIS A 248 -12.56 -11.64 9.43
CA HIS A 248 -11.82 -12.39 8.43
C HIS A 248 -10.42 -11.80 8.26
N LYS A 249 -9.55 -12.16 9.20
CA LYS A 249 -8.17 -11.67 9.24
C LYS A 249 -7.17 -12.80 9.21
N ALA A 250 -6.10 -12.62 8.44
CA ALA A 250 -4.98 -13.56 8.36
C ALA A 250 -3.66 -12.80 8.54
N ILE A 251 -2.67 -13.46 9.13
CA ILE A 251 -1.33 -12.92 9.28
C ILE A 251 -0.29 -13.94 8.84
N ARG A 252 0.76 -13.49 8.15
CA ARG A 252 1.92 -14.28 7.78
C ARG A 252 3.20 -13.53 8.11
N ILE A 253 4.03 -14.13 8.92
CA ILE A 253 5.37 -13.64 9.27
C ILE A 253 6.39 -14.53 8.56
N TYR A 254 7.17 -13.95 7.66
CA TYR A 254 8.17 -14.68 6.88
C TYR A 254 9.53 -14.63 7.58
N SER A 255 10.04 -15.80 7.96
CA SER A 255 11.35 -15.91 8.60
C SER A 255 12.46 -15.38 7.68
N ASP A 256 13.47 -14.77 8.28
CA ASP A 256 14.68 -14.24 7.62
C ASP A 256 14.46 -13.09 6.62
N LEU A 257 13.22 -12.69 6.30
CA LEU A 257 12.95 -11.58 5.39
C LEU A 257 13.00 -10.23 6.13
N GLN A 258 13.54 -9.24 5.42
CA GLN A 258 13.62 -7.86 5.88
C GLN A 258 12.36 -7.05 5.52
N HIS A 259 12.49 -5.73 5.38
CA HIS A 259 11.34 -4.83 5.24
C HIS A 259 10.59 -5.00 3.91
N GLU A 260 11.29 -4.94 2.78
CA GLU A 260 10.69 -5.02 1.43
C GLU A 260 10.49 -6.48 0.99
N ILE A 261 9.59 -7.21 1.65
CA ILE A 261 9.36 -8.64 1.36
C ILE A 261 8.99 -8.92 -0.10
N PHE A 262 8.40 -7.96 -0.82
CA PHE A 262 8.06 -8.10 -2.24
C PHE A 262 9.30 -8.07 -3.16
N ASN A 263 10.41 -7.58 -2.66
CA ASN A 263 11.67 -7.46 -3.39
C ASN A 263 12.70 -8.54 -3.02
N GLU A 264 12.40 -9.39 -2.03
CA GLU A 264 13.23 -10.53 -1.63
C GLU A 264 13.22 -11.62 -2.71
N SER A 265 14.27 -11.66 -3.54
CA SER A 265 14.33 -12.45 -4.79
C SER A 265 14.05 -13.94 -4.62
N SER A 266 14.36 -14.52 -3.45
CA SER A 266 14.18 -15.95 -3.16
C SER A 266 12.76 -16.31 -2.71
N TYR A 267 11.92 -15.32 -2.34
CA TYR A 267 10.62 -15.56 -1.69
C TYR A 267 9.47 -14.80 -2.34
N ASN A 268 9.73 -13.81 -3.20
CA ASN A 268 8.70 -12.94 -3.74
C ASN A 268 7.57 -13.69 -4.45
N GLU A 269 7.88 -14.72 -5.26
CA GLU A 269 6.85 -15.52 -5.94
C GLU A 269 5.92 -16.25 -4.95
N LEU A 270 6.47 -16.81 -3.86
CA LEU A 270 5.67 -17.44 -2.80
C LEU A 270 4.72 -16.41 -2.15
N ILE A 271 5.23 -15.22 -1.86
CA ILE A 271 4.44 -14.14 -1.26
C ILE A 271 3.34 -13.67 -2.22
N PHE A 272 3.66 -13.56 -3.50
CA PHE A 272 2.68 -13.17 -4.52
C PHE A 272 1.60 -14.24 -4.71
N GLN A 273 1.95 -15.51 -4.64
CA GLN A 273 0.98 -16.63 -4.63
C GLN A 273 0.06 -16.56 -3.40
N ASP A 274 0.60 -16.28 -2.21
CA ASP A 274 -0.17 -16.09 -0.99
C ASP A 274 -1.20 -14.96 -1.14
N ILE A 275 -0.80 -13.85 -1.75
CA ILE A 275 -1.66 -12.69 -2.03
C ILE A 275 -2.79 -13.07 -3.01
N VAL A 276 -2.44 -13.68 -4.14
CA VAL A 276 -3.42 -14.07 -5.17
C VAL A 276 -4.44 -15.06 -4.61
N GLN A 277 -3.98 -16.09 -3.89
CA GLN A 277 -4.87 -17.08 -3.28
C GLN A 277 -5.82 -16.44 -2.27
N TRP A 278 -5.33 -15.50 -1.44
CA TRP A 278 -6.15 -14.81 -0.46
C TRP A 278 -7.18 -13.91 -1.14
N ILE A 279 -6.82 -13.18 -2.20
CA ILE A 279 -7.73 -12.33 -2.96
C ILE A 279 -8.88 -13.18 -3.55
N TYR A 280 -8.57 -14.26 -4.26
CA TYR A 280 -9.60 -15.11 -4.87
C TYR A 280 -10.48 -15.80 -3.83
N PHE A 281 -9.88 -16.31 -2.74
CA PHE A 281 -10.67 -16.90 -1.65
C PHE A 281 -11.62 -15.88 -1.01
N THR A 282 -11.17 -14.64 -0.84
CA THR A 282 -11.98 -13.57 -0.27
C THR A 282 -13.11 -13.16 -1.23
N ASP A 283 -12.81 -13.02 -2.53
CA ASP A 283 -13.79 -12.71 -3.55
C ASP A 283 -14.90 -13.77 -3.64
N GLU A 284 -14.51 -15.06 -3.69
CA GLU A 284 -15.44 -16.18 -3.69
C GLU A 284 -16.35 -16.17 -2.46
N ARG A 285 -15.78 -15.99 -1.27
CA ARG A 285 -16.52 -15.93 -0.01
C ARG A 285 -17.51 -14.76 0.03
N GLN A 286 -17.19 -13.63 -0.58
CA GLN A 286 -18.07 -12.46 -0.70
C GLN A 286 -19.11 -12.58 -1.81
N GLY A 287 -19.19 -13.71 -2.49
CA GLY A 287 -20.15 -14.00 -3.55
C GLY A 287 -19.65 -13.73 -4.96
N GLY A 288 -18.32 -13.62 -5.14
CA GLY A 288 -17.68 -13.62 -6.46
C GLY A 288 -17.84 -14.95 -7.17
N THR A 289 -17.88 -14.93 -8.49
CA THR A 289 -17.80 -16.14 -9.33
C THR A 289 -16.33 -16.47 -9.57
N THR A 290 -15.89 -17.67 -9.16
CA THR A 290 -14.59 -18.21 -9.56
C THR A 290 -14.65 -18.71 -11.01
N PHE A 291 -13.72 -18.29 -11.84
CA PHE A 291 -13.55 -18.78 -13.21
C PHE A 291 -12.61 -19.97 -13.26
#